data_09b9f79144ea787ad71849b2c2500c62
#
_entry.id   09b9f79144ea787ad71849b2c2500c62
#
_cell.length_a   1.000
_cell.length_b   1.000
_cell.length_c   1.000
_cell.angle_alpha   90.00
_cell.angle_beta   90.00
_cell.angle_gamma   90.00
#
_symmetry.space_group_name_H-M   'P 1'
#
loop_
_entity.id
_entity.type
_entity.pdbx_description
1 polymer ?
#
loop_
_entity_poly.entity_id
_entity_poly.type
_entity_poly.pdbx_seq_one_letter_code
_entity_poly.pdbx_strand_id
1 'polypeptide(L)'
;MEARTLQGLVLGMLPVSDFSDYLTHLSRWVRVIHSWSVCDSFSLPQPKKLLREHGPELWAFFLPYLQHSGEYEVRFGIVALMQYFVDAEHIDELLRHYLAVSHEGYYVRMALAWAIAECYTFYPTETHPYLAEKRFEPWVHNKAIQKICESRRIDPDTKTLLKSLRIKGSK
;
A
#
# COMPACT_ATOMS: atom_id res chain seq x y z
N MET A 1 20.00 -1.74 11.91
CA MET A 1 19.21 -1.51 10.66
C MET A 1 19.51 -2.60 9.64
N GLU A 2 20.75 -2.83 9.28
CA GLU A 2 21.21 -3.75 8.23
C GLU A 2 20.68 -5.19 8.36
N ALA A 3 20.76 -5.81 9.56
CA ALA A 3 20.32 -7.20 9.75
C ALA A 3 18.83 -7.42 9.41
N ARG A 4 17.94 -6.47 9.73
CA ARG A 4 16.50 -6.58 9.45
C ARG A 4 16.19 -6.36 7.98
N THR A 5 16.92 -5.47 7.32
CA THR A 5 16.85 -5.30 5.86
C THR A 5 17.32 -6.57 5.17
N LEU A 6 18.44 -7.16 5.60
CA LEU A 6 18.92 -8.42 5.06
C LEU A 6 17.92 -9.57 5.26
N GLN A 7 17.27 -9.66 6.43
CA GLN A 7 16.21 -10.65 6.66
C GLN A 7 15.05 -10.50 5.65
N GLY A 8 14.58 -9.27 5.43
CA GLY A 8 13.53 -9.01 4.44
C GLY A 8 13.96 -9.37 3.00
N LEU A 9 15.18 -9.02 2.62
CA LEU A 9 15.75 -9.37 1.31
C LEU A 9 15.89 -10.88 1.15
N VAL A 10 16.38 -11.59 2.18
CA VAL A 10 16.49 -13.06 2.16
C VAL A 10 15.12 -13.70 1.98
N LEU A 11 14.10 -13.26 2.73
CA LEU A 11 12.72 -13.74 2.57
C LEU A 11 12.18 -13.50 1.15
N GLY A 12 12.58 -12.40 0.51
CA GLY A 12 12.21 -12.08 -0.86
C GLY A 12 12.98 -12.87 -1.93
N MET A 13 14.06 -13.57 -1.58
CA MET A 13 14.93 -14.28 -2.54
C MET A 13 14.87 -15.80 -2.41
N LEU A 14 14.51 -16.32 -1.24
CA LEU A 14 14.47 -17.77 -1.00
C LEU A 14 13.32 -18.43 -1.77
N PRO A 15 13.55 -19.60 -2.35
CA PRO A 15 12.46 -20.38 -2.93
C PRO A 15 11.48 -20.81 -1.83
N VAL A 16 10.19 -20.64 -2.09
CA VAL A 16 9.13 -21.07 -1.17
C VAL A 16 8.89 -22.57 -1.42
N SER A 17 9.34 -23.40 -0.48
CA SER A 17 9.11 -24.85 -0.49
C SER A 17 7.81 -25.22 0.24
N ASP A 18 7.51 -24.53 1.33
CA ASP A 18 6.26 -24.62 2.06
C ASP A 18 5.71 -23.19 2.24
N PHE A 19 4.50 -22.96 1.75
CA PHE A 19 3.90 -21.62 1.76
C PHE A 19 3.44 -21.20 3.17
N SER A 20 2.96 -22.13 3.99
CA SER A 20 2.55 -21.84 5.37
C SER A 20 3.75 -21.45 6.24
N ASP A 21 4.85 -22.19 6.10
CA ASP A 21 6.12 -21.86 6.76
C ASP A 21 6.63 -20.49 6.31
N TYR A 22 6.56 -20.20 5.02
CA TYR A 22 6.93 -18.90 4.47
C TYR A 22 6.15 -17.76 5.11
N LEU A 23 4.81 -17.85 5.19
CA LEU A 23 3.97 -16.85 5.83
C LEU A 23 4.29 -16.70 7.33
N THR A 24 4.63 -17.81 8.00
CA THR A 24 5.08 -17.78 9.41
C THR A 24 6.37 -16.98 9.57
N HIS A 25 7.36 -17.21 8.71
CA HIS A 25 8.62 -16.45 8.71
C HIS A 25 8.39 -14.99 8.37
N LEU A 26 7.54 -14.70 7.38
CA LEU A 26 7.19 -13.34 6.97
C LEU A 26 6.51 -12.59 8.14
N SER A 27 5.54 -13.21 8.82
CA SER A 27 4.87 -12.58 9.97
C SER A 27 5.83 -12.26 11.13
N ARG A 28 6.82 -13.12 11.38
CA ARG A 28 7.86 -12.86 12.39
C ARG A 28 8.74 -11.67 12.01
N TRP A 29 9.10 -11.59 10.72
CA TRP A 29 9.90 -10.47 10.23
C TRP A 29 9.12 -9.14 10.28
N VAL A 30 7.85 -9.13 9.91
CA VAL A 30 7.00 -7.92 9.95
C VAL A 30 7.01 -7.29 11.34
N ARG A 31 6.95 -8.07 12.42
CA ARG A 31 6.96 -7.60 13.82
C ARG A 31 8.26 -6.88 14.21
N VAL A 32 9.35 -7.04 13.47
CA VAL A 32 10.64 -6.41 13.78
C VAL A 32 10.97 -5.25 12.84
N ILE A 33 10.09 -4.92 11.91
CA ILE A 33 10.21 -3.73 11.06
C ILE A 33 10.13 -2.48 11.95
N HIS A 34 11.05 -1.55 11.75
CA HIS A 34 11.15 -0.33 12.56
C HIS A 34 11.46 0.92 11.74
N SER A 35 11.43 0.81 10.42
CA SER A 35 11.62 1.93 9.50
C SER A 35 10.95 1.67 8.16
N TRP A 36 10.57 2.73 7.48
CA TRP A 36 9.99 2.65 6.15
C TRP A 36 10.95 2.00 5.13
N SER A 37 12.25 2.26 5.24
CA SER A 37 13.24 1.70 4.31
C SER A 37 13.38 0.19 4.43
N VAL A 38 13.24 -0.37 5.64
CA VAL A 38 13.20 -1.82 5.86
C VAL A 38 11.89 -2.39 5.30
N CYS A 39 10.76 -1.74 5.59
CA CYS A 39 9.45 -2.15 5.10
C CYS A 39 9.39 -2.21 3.57
N ASP A 40 9.79 -1.13 2.91
CA ASP A 40 9.64 -0.96 1.46
C ASP A 40 10.71 -1.71 0.64
N SER A 41 11.77 -2.21 1.29
CA SER A 41 12.77 -3.06 0.64
C SER A 41 12.32 -4.49 0.40
N PHE A 42 11.22 -4.90 1.03
CA PHE A 42 10.67 -6.25 0.87
C PHE A 42 9.98 -6.42 -0.49
N SER A 43 10.18 -7.59 -1.09
CA SER A 43 9.38 -8.07 -2.22
C SER A 43 9.11 -9.57 -2.06
N LEU A 44 7.97 -10.05 -2.55
CA LEU A 44 7.68 -11.48 -2.60
C LEU A 44 8.68 -12.20 -3.52
N PRO A 45 9.17 -13.40 -3.16
CA PRO A 45 9.96 -14.21 -4.07
C PRO A 45 9.09 -14.67 -5.25
N GLN A 46 9.59 -14.53 -6.47
CA GLN A 46 8.85 -14.90 -7.69
C GLN A 46 7.38 -14.43 -7.68
N PRO A 47 7.09 -13.10 -7.57
CA PRO A 47 5.76 -12.59 -7.26
C PRO A 47 4.66 -13.13 -8.18
N LYS A 48 4.93 -13.19 -9.50
CA LYS A 48 3.97 -13.68 -10.50
C LYS A 48 3.56 -15.14 -10.26
N LYS A 49 4.49 -15.99 -9.82
CA LYS A 49 4.21 -17.39 -9.50
C LYS A 49 3.38 -17.48 -8.22
N LEU A 50 3.82 -16.82 -7.15
CA LEU A 50 3.12 -16.86 -5.86
C LEU A 50 1.71 -16.29 -5.95
N LEU A 51 1.51 -15.17 -6.65
CA LEU A 51 0.18 -14.58 -6.84
C LEU A 51 -0.76 -15.52 -7.62
N ARG A 52 -0.24 -16.22 -8.64
CA ARG A 52 -1.04 -17.18 -9.39
C ARG A 52 -1.41 -18.41 -8.55
N GLU A 53 -0.51 -18.89 -7.70
CA GLU A 53 -0.67 -20.13 -6.92
C GLU A 53 -1.36 -19.88 -5.57
N HIS A 54 -1.15 -18.70 -4.95
CA HIS A 54 -1.56 -18.36 -3.59
C HIS A 54 -2.11 -16.93 -3.46
N GLY A 55 -2.65 -16.35 -4.52
CA GLY A 55 -3.19 -14.98 -4.50
C GLY A 55 -4.22 -14.76 -3.40
N PRO A 56 -5.28 -15.59 -3.30
CA PRO A 56 -6.30 -15.43 -2.25
C PRO A 56 -5.74 -15.53 -0.83
N GLU A 57 -4.79 -16.46 -0.61
CA GLU A 57 -4.15 -16.62 0.70
C GLU A 57 -3.23 -15.44 1.05
N LEU A 58 -2.52 -14.86 0.06
CA LEU A 58 -1.71 -13.66 0.24
C LEU A 58 -2.60 -12.44 0.54
N TRP A 59 -3.71 -12.28 -0.18
CA TRP A 59 -4.70 -11.25 0.11
C TRP A 59 -5.20 -11.35 1.55
N ALA A 60 -5.65 -12.54 1.94
CA ALA A 60 -6.12 -12.81 3.29
C ALA A 60 -5.03 -12.62 4.37
N PHE A 61 -3.76 -12.85 4.02
CA PHE A 61 -2.63 -12.63 4.91
C PHE A 61 -2.30 -11.14 5.12
N PHE A 62 -2.38 -10.31 4.06
CA PHE A 62 -2.03 -8.89 4.17
C PHE A 62 -3.13 -8.03 4.79
N LEU A 63 -4.42 -8.36 4.56
CA LEU A 63 -5.55 -7.54 5.03
C LEU A 63 -5.54 -7.24 6.53
N PRO A 64 -5.31 -8.20 7.45
CA PRO A 64 -5.35 -7.93 8.89
C PRO A 64 -4.33 -6.89 9.34
N TYR A 65 -3.22 -6.71 8.62
CA TYR A 65 -2.23 -5.69 8.96
C TYR A 65 -2.78 -4.26 8.85
N LEU A 66 -3.78 -4.01 8.02
CA LEU A 66 -4.42 -2.69 7.90
C LEU A 66 -5.11 -2.23 9.21
N GLN A 67 -5.44 -3.15 10.10
CA GLN A 67 -6.09 -2.88 11.39
C GLN A 67 -5.13 -3.08 12.58
N HIS A 68 -3.83 -3.27 12.33
CA HIS A 68 -2.84 -3.44 13.39
C HIS A 68 -2.60 -2.12 14.13
N SER A 69 -2.09 -2.18 15.36
CA SER A 69 -1.78 -0.98 16.15
C SER A 69 -0.39 -0.42 15.89
N GLY A 70 0.51 -1.22 15.31
CA GLY A 70 1.88 -0.80 15.03
C GLY A 70 2.00 -0.09 13.69
N GLU A 71 2.71 1.05 13.68
CA GLU A 71 2.83 1.90 12.50
C GLU A 71 3.43 1.17 11.29
N TYR A 72 4.47 0.38 11.51
CA TYR A 72 5.17 -0.30 10.41
C TYR A 72 4.47 -1.58 9.96
N GLU A 73 3.72 -2.24 10.84
CA GLU A 73 2.86 -3.35 10.49
C GLU A 73 1.71 -2.89 9.57
N VAL A 74 1.06 -1.75 9.91
CA VAL A 74 0.03 -1.17 9.04
C VAL A 74 0.64 -0.72 7.71
N ARG A 75 1.81 -0.05 7.74
CA ARG A 75 2.53 0.32 6.52
C ARG A 75 2.82 -0.89 5.64
N PHE A 76 3.30 -1.99 6.24
CA PHE A 76 3.57 -3.23 5.50
C PHE A 76 2.34 -3.75 4.77
N GLY A 77 1.18 -3.82 5.45
CA GLY A 77 -0.08 -4.23 4.83
C GLY A 77 -0.46 -3.34 3.65
N ILE A 78 -0.40 -2.01 3.83
CA ILE A 78 -0.72 -1.05 2.76
C ILE A 78 0.20 -1.22 1.56
N VAL A 79 1.52 -1.29 1.79
CA VAL A 79 2.52 -1.37 0.72
C VAL A 79 2.43 -2.71 -0.01
N ALA A 80 2.26 -3.82 0.71
CA ALA A 80 2.10 -5.14 0.11
C ALA A 80 0.85 -5.22 -0.76
N LEU A 81 -0.30 -4.78 -0.26
CA LEU A 81 -1.54 -4.74 -1.05
C LEU A 81 -1.42 -3.82 -2.26
N MET A 82 -0.79 -2.66 -2.13
CA MET A 82 -0.52 -1.76 -3.25
C MET A 82 0.36 -2.41 -4.32
N GLN A 83 1.41 -3.12 -3.92
CA GLN A 83 2.37 -3.73 -4.86
C GLN A 83 1.79 -4.92 -5.64
N TYR A 84 0.86 -5.66 -5.04
CA TYR A 84 0.46 -6.96 -5.56
C TYR A 84 -1.01 -7.07 -5.96
N PHE A 85 -1.86 -6.12 -5.54
CA PHE A 85 -3.32 -6.21 -5.72
C PHE A 85 -3.96 -4.92 -6.26
N VAL A 86 -3.17 -4.01 -6.85
CA VAL A 86 -3.72 -2.90 -7.65
C VAL A 86 -4.02 -3.44 -9.04
N ASP A 87 -5.13 -4.14 -9.17
CA ASP A 87 -5.62 -4.78 -10.39
C ASP A 87 -7.16 -4.64 -10.51
N ALA A 88 -7.71 -5.06 -11.65
CA ALA A 88 -9.14 -4.90 -11.94
C ALA A 88 -10.06 -5.75 -11.04
N GLU A 89 -9.56 -6.85 -10.48
CA GLU A 89 -10.33 -7.74 -9.62
C GLU A 89 -10.46 -7.16 -8.20
N HIS A 90 -9.42 -6.50 -7.69
CA HIS A 90 -9.33 -6.11 -6.29
C HIS A 90 -9.55 -4.60 -6.06
N ILE A 91 -9.48 -3.75 -7.07
CA ILE A 91 -9.42 -2.29 -6.90
C ILE A 91 -10.55 -1.71 -6.05
N ASP A 92 -11.80 -2.14 -6.26
CA ASP A 92 -12.95 -1.62 -5.52
C ASP A 92 -12.92 -2.03 -4.05
N GLU A 93 -12.50 -3.26 -3.76
CA GLU A 93 -12.36 -3.75 -2.39
C GLU A 93 -11.17 -3.10 -1.71
N LEU A 94 -10.05 -2.97 -2.41
CA LEU A 94 -8.83 -2.33 -1.93
C LEU A 94 -9.06 -0.88 -1.51
N LEU A 95 -9.77 -0.09 -2.33
CA LEU A 95 -10.12 1.30 -2.00
C LEU A 95 -11.01 1.40 -0.75
N ARG A 96 -11.95 0.48 -0.57
CA ARG A 96 -12.77 0.39 0.66
C ARG A 96 -11.93 0.07 1.88
N HIS A 97 -10.98 -0.86 1.76
CA HIS A 97 -10.06 -1.19 2.84
C HIS A 97 -9.14 -0.01 3.19
N TYR A 98 -8.56 0.68 2.21
CA TYR A 98 -7.75 1.86 2.45
C TYR A 98 -8.54 3.01 3.11
N LEU A 99 -9.81 3.19 2.74
CA LEU A 99 -10.69 4.17 3.37
C LEU A 99 -10.95 3.85 4.86
N ALA A 100 -10.97 2.56 5.22
CA ALA A 100 -11.23 2.11 6.59
C ALA A 100 -9.99 2.15 7.49
N VAL A 101 -8.78 2.40 6.95
CA VAL A 101 -7.57 2.51 7.78
C VAL A 101 -7.64 3.78 8.61
N SER A 102 -7.60 3.61 9.94
CA SER A 102 -7.55 4.71 10.90
C SER A 102 -6.29 4.57 11.76
N HIS A 103 -5.25 5.36 11.46
CA HIS A 103 -3.99 5.36 12.19
C HIS A 103 -3.30 6.72 12.05
N GLU A 104 -2.85 7.30 13.17
CA GLU A 104 -2.27 8.65 13.20
C GLU A 104 -0.78 8.70 12.80
N GLY A 105 -0.12 7.55 12.71
CA GLY A 105 1.30 7.45 12.38
C GLY A 105 1.61 8.07 11.02
N TYR A 106 2.66 8.89 10.99
CA TYR A 106 3.10 9.60 9.78
C TYR A 106 3.39 8.65 8.62
N TYR A 107 4.07 7.53 8.89
CA TYR A 107 4.47 6.57 7.86
C TYR A 107 3.30 5.74 7.34
N VAL A 108 2.25 5.53 8.14
CA VAL A 108 0.97 4.94 7.66
C VAL A 108 0.27 5.90 6.71
N ARG A 109 0.08 7.16 7.12
CA ARG A 109 -0.58 8.19 6.32
C ARG A 109 0.15 8.41 4.99
N MET A 110 1.49 8.41 4.99
CA MET A 110 2.32 8.48 3.79
C MET A 110 2.14 7.27 2.87
N ALA A 111 2.04 6.06 3.42
CA ALA A 111 1.79 4.85 2.66
C ALA A 111 0.40 4.85 2.02
N LEU A 112 -0.64 5.26 2.76
CA LEU A 112 -1.99 5.44 2.22
C LEU A 112 -2.02 6.43 1.06
N ALA A 113 -1.39 7.60 1.23
CA ALA A 113 -1.32 8.60 0.19
C ALA A 113 -0.60 8.08 -1.08
N TRP A 114 0.42 7.26 -0.91
CA TRP A 114 1.11 6.62 -2.02
C TRP A 114 0.23 5.55 -2.67
N ALA A 115 -0.39 4.68 -1.88
CA ALA A 115 -1.26 3.62 -2.39
C ALA A 115 -2.46 4.18 -3.17
N ILE A 116 -3.12 5.24 -2.67
CA ILE A 116 -4.19 5.92 -3.39
C ILE A 116 -3.69 6.53 -4.70
N ALA A 117 -2.46 7.06 -4.73
CA ALA A 117 -1.88 7.62 -5.95
C ALA A 117 -1.58 6.52 -7.00
N GLU A 118 -1.13 5.34 -6.58
CA GLU A 118 -0.95 4.19 -7.47
C GLU A 118 -2.33 3.68 -7.97
N CYS A 119 -3.33 3.55 -7.08
CA CYS A 119 -4.70 3.21 -7.49
C CYS A 119 -5.22 4.19 -8.55
N TYR A 120 -5.06 5.50 -8.36
CA TYR A 120 -5.48 6.49 -9.34
C TYR A 120 -4.72 6.38 -10.66
N THR A 121 -3.43 6.07 -10.60
CA THR A 121 -2.58 6.00 -11.79
C THR A 121 -2.99 4.86 -12.73
N PHE A 122 -3.44 3.74 -12.19
CA PHE A 122 -3.83 2.55 -12.97
C PHE A 122 -5.33 2.40 -13.14
N TYR A 123 -6.14 2.89 -12.18
CA TYR A 123 -7.59 2.77 -12.11
C TYR A 123 -8.23 4.12 -11.76
N PRO A 124 -8.09 5.14 -12.65
CA PRO A 124 -8.60 6.48 -12.38
C PRO A 124 -10.13 6.52 -12.25
N THR A 125 -10.85 5.70 -13.02
CA THR A 125 -12.33 5.67 -13.01
C THR A 125 -12.87 5.26 -11.64
N GLU A 126 -12.29 4.22 -11.05
CA GLU A 126 -12.69 3.65 -9.76
C GLU A 126 -12.23 4.54 -8.59
N THR A 127 -11.05 5.16 -8.73
CA THR A 127 -10.44 5.96 -7.65
C THR A 127 -10.94 7.39 -7.61
N HIS A 128 -11.28 7.99 -8.77
CA HIS A 128 -11.70 9.40 -8.86
C HIS A 128 -12.86 9.78 -7.93
N PRO A 129 -13.95 8.98 -7.81
CA PRO A 129 -15.06 9.31 -6.92
C PRO A 129 -14.63 9.52 -5.46
N TYR A 130 -13.71 8.72 -4.95
CA TYR A 130 -13.20 8.85 -3.59
C TYR A 130 -12.48 10.19 -3.35
N LEU A 131 -11.79 10.72 -4.37
CA LEU A 131 -11.14 12.03 -4.32
C LEU A 131 -12.14 13.17 -4.53
N ALA A 132 -13.07 13.05 -5.48
CA ALA A 132 -14.09 14.06 -5.76
C ALA A 132 -15.00 14.29 -4.55
N GLU A 133 -15.40 13.23 -3.86
CA GLU A 133 -16.22 13.26 -2.66
C GLU A 133 -15.42 13.52 -1.37
N LYS A 134 -14.09 13.67 -1.47
CA LYS A 134 -13.18 13.95 -0.33
C LYS A 134 -13.34 12.93 0.81
N ARG A 135 -13.43 11.65 0.48
CA ARG A 135 -13.74 10.58 1.45
C ARG A 135 -12.59 10.26 2.41
N PHE A 136 -11.33 10.48 1.99
CA PHE A 136 -10.17 10.22 2.83
C PHE A 136 -9.93 11.35 3.86
N GLU A 137 -9.21 11.01 4.93
CA GLU A 137 -8.75 11.99 5.90
C GLU A 137 -8.03 13.16 5.18
N PRO A 138 -8.26 14.43 5.58
CA PRO A 138 -7.83 15.61 4.81
C PRO A 138 -6.35 15.65 4.44
N TRP A 139 -5.46 15.24 5.35
CA TRP A 139 -4.03 15.22 5.07
C TRP A 139 -3.66 14.14 4.05
N VAL A 140 -4.21 12.90 4.21
CA VAL A 140 -4.00 11.78 3.27
C VAL A 140 -4.54 12.14 1.89
N HIS A 141 -5.74 12.71 1.83
CA HIS A 141 -6.37 13.18 0.60
C HIS A 141 -5.48 14.16 -0.16
N ASN A 142 -5.01 15.22 0.51
CA ASN A 142 -4.17 16.23 -0.12
C ASN A 142 -2.80 15.70 -0.52
N LYS A 143 -2.24 14.79 0.28
CA LYS A 143 -0.97 14.15 -0.02
C LYS A 143 -1.09 13.16 -1.19
N ALA A 144 -2.19 12.42 -1.31
CA ALA A 144 -2.47 11.56 -2.46
C ALA A 144 -2.57 12.39 -3.75
N ILE A 145 -3.33 13.49 -3.75
CA ILE A 145 -3.40 14.41 -4.90
C ILE A 145 -2.01 14.95 -5.25
N GLN A 146 -1.20 15.33 -4.26
CA GLN A 146 0.17 15.77 -4.50
C GLN A 146 0.98 14.69 -5.24
N LYS A 147 0.96 13.44 -4.76
CA LYS A 147 1.69 12.32 -5.36
C LYS A 147 1.19 11.99 -6.77
N ILE A 148 -0.12 12.02 -7.01
CA ILE A 148 -0.69 11.84 -8.36
C ILE A 148 -0.15 12.93 -9.31
N CYS A 149 -0.12 14.18 -8.85
CA CYS A 149 0.40 15.30 -9.65
C CYS A 149 1.92 15.23 -9.93
N GLU A 150 2.68 14.55 -9.09
CA GLU A 150 4.12 14.29 -9.28
C GLU A 150 4.37 13.21 -10.35
N SER A 151 3.39 12.35 -10.61
CA SER A 151 3.51 11.27 -11.61
C SER A 151 3.63 11.85 -13.04
N ARG A 152 4.53 11.27 -13.83
CA ARG A 152 4.68 11.58 -15.26
C ARG A 152 3.60 10.90 -16.12
N ARG A 153 2.85 9.96 -15.57
CA ARG A 153 1.80 9.21 -16.27
C ARG A 153 0.48 9.96 -16.35
N ILE A 154 0.31 11.00 -15.54
CA ILE A 154 -0.92 11.79 -15.46
C ILE A 154 -0.76 13.07 -16.31
N ASP A 155 -1.73 13.34 -17.16
CA ASP A 155 -1.76 14.49 -18.05
C ASP A 155 -1.98 15.82 -17.29
N PRO A 156 -1.60 16.98 -17.89
CA PRO A 156 -1.69 18.28 -17.23
C PRO A 156 -3.12 18.71 -16.87
N ASP A 157 -4.13 18.35 -17.66
CA ASP A 157 -5.52 18.76 -17.43
C ASP A 157 -6.10 18.01 -16.23
N THR A 158 -5.87 16.70 -16.17
CA THR A 158 -6.19 15.87 -15.00
C THR A 158 -5.49 16.38 -13.73
N LYS A 159 -4.23 16.78 -13.81
CA LYS A 159 -3.50 17.38 -12.67
C LYS A 159 -4.16 18.69 -12.21
N THR A 160 -4.62 19.51 -13.13
CA THR A 160 -5.30 20.77 -12.82
C THR A 160 -6.64 20.51 -12.14
N LEU A 161 -7.43 19.57 -12.65
CA LEU A 161 -8.67 19.12 -12.03
C LEU A 161 -8.44 18.63 -10.59
N LEU A 162 -7.50 17.71 -10.40
CA LEU A 162 -7.20 17.14 -9.07
C LEU A 162 -6.74 18.20 -8.07
N LYS A 163 -5.93 19.18 -8.49
CA LYS A 163 -5.53 20.29 -7.61
C LYS A 163 -6.73 21.09 -7.10
N SER A 164 -7.81 21.20 -7.89
CA SER A 164 -9.04 21.90 -7.46
C SER A 164 -9.82 21.12 -6.38
N LEU A 165 -9.62 19.79 -6.29
CA LEU A 165 -10.27 18.94 -5.29
C LEU A 165 -9.59 19.00 -3.90
N ARG A 166 -8.45 19.64 -3.76
CA ARG A 166 -7.74 19.73 -2.47
C ARG A 166 -8.59 20.38 -1.38
N ILE A 167 -8.47 19.87 -0.18
CA ILE A 167 -9.15 20.38 1.01
C ILE A 167 -8.33 21.55 1.57
N LYS A 168 -8.95 22.75 1.68
CA LYS A 168 -8.30 23.94 2.23
C LYS A 168 -8.16 23.82 3.75
N GLY A 169 -7.03 24.27 4.27
CA GLY A 169 -6.80 24.34 5.73
C GLY A 169 -6.28 23.06 6.39
N SER A 170 -6.08 21.98 5.66
CA SER A 170 -5.40 20.79 6.22
C SER A 170 -3.88 21.03 6.20
N LYS A 171 -3.29 21.17 7.38
CA LYS A 171 -1.85 21.18 7.61
C LYS A 171 -1.36 19.80 8.00
#